data_ed66e7e6ca2e94a3864797486ad358f4
#
_entry.id   ed66e7e6ca2e94a3864797486ad358f4
#
_cell.length_a   1.000
_cell.length_b   1.000
_cell.length_c   1.000
_cell.angle_alpha   90.00
_cell.angle_beta   90.00
_cell.angle_gamma   90.00
#
_symmetry.space_group_name_H-M   'P 1'
#
loop_
_entity.id
_entity.type
_entity.pdbx_description
1 polymer ?
#
loop_
_entity_poly.entity_id
_entity_poly.type
_entity_poly.pdbx_seq_one_letter_code
_entity_poly.pdbx_strand_id
1 'polypeptide(L)'
;MVSIVLASHGTFAEGIKMSGQMIFGQQDDVVAVTLMPEMGPDDLRAKLLEAIGGLGDQDQVLFLVDLQGGTPWNQISLLLDEEGHENWVAVAGLNLPMLVSAYGARMGAETAADVAKEILPEAKGGIVTKPEGIAPAAAPAAAPVARQGAIPEGTVLGDGHIKIAHVRVDTRLLHGQVATTWTKTVSPDRIIVVSDGVAHDQLRKTMIEQAA
;
A
#
# COMPACT_ATOMS: atom_id res chain seq x y z
N MET A 1 -6.53 23.98 -2.44
CA MET A 1 -6.51 22.95 -3.53
C MET A 1 -5.76 21.76 -3.00
N VAL A 2 -6.23 20.55 -3.23
CA VAL A 2 -5.57 19.34 -2.73
C VAL A 2 -4.13 19.23 -3.23
N SER A 3 -3.19 19.09 -2.30
CA SER A 3 -1.78 18.89 -2.59
C SER A 3 -1.49 17.42 -2.90
N ILE A 4 -0.53 17.13 -3.78
CA ILE A 4 -0.19 15.78 -4.21
C ILE A 4 1.28 15.48 -3.89
N VAL A 5 1.52 14.39 -3.18
CA VAL A 5 2.85 13.85 -2.91
C VAL A 5 3.00 12.52 -3.65
N LEU A 6 3.93 12.47 -4.60
CA LEU A 6 4.30 11.25 -5.30
C LEU A 6 5.46 10.60 -4.55
N ALA A 7 5.29 9.38 -4.07
CA ALA A 7 6.33 8.70 -3.30
C ALA A 7 6.71 7.35 -3.93
N SER A 8 8.01 7.11 -4.09
CA SER A 8 8.45 5.88 -4.74
C SER A 8 9.84 5.40 -4.31
N HIS A 9 10.14 4.15 -4.62
CA HIS A 9 11.51 3.65 -4.67
C HIS A 9 12.22 4.23 -5.90
N GLY A 10 13.49 4.58 -5.76
CA GLY A 10 14.29 5.19 -6.82
C GLY A 10 13.64 6.44 -7.41
N THR A 11 13.97 6.79 -8.63
CA THR A 11 13.53 8.02 -9.31
C THR A 11 12.16 7.92 -10.00
N PHE A 12 11.37 6.88 -9.73
CA PHE A 12 10.09 6.67 -10.41
C PHE A 12 9.11 7.83 -10.19
N ALA A 13 9.00 8.37 -8.96
CA ALA A 13 8.12 9.50 -8.66
C ALA A 13 8.50 10.76 -9.45
N GLU A 14 9.79 11.02 -9.64
CA GLU A 14 10.27 12.14 -10.45
C GLU A 14 9.94 11.94 -11.94
N GLY A 15 10.19 10.72 -12.46
CA GLY A 15 9.92 10.38 -13.85
C GLY A 15 8.44 10.45 -14.21
N ILE A 16 7.58 9.93 -13.34
CA ILE A 16 6.13 9.99 -13.61
C ILE A 16 5.57 11.40 -13.44
N LYS A 17 6.11 12.22 -12.52
CA LYS A 17 5.79 13.64 -12.39
C LYS A 17 6.12 14.38 -13.70
N MET A 18 7.31 14.17 -14.24
CA MET A 18 7.73 14.76 -15.51
C MET A 18 6.80 14.33 -16.65
N SER A 19 6.43 13.07 -16.73
CA SER A 19 5.50 12.55 -17.73
C SER A 19 4.11 13.19 -17.61
N GLY A 20 3.61 13.34 -16.38
CA GLY A 20 2.35 14.03 -16.10
C GLY A 20 2.38 15.50 -16.55
N GLN A 21 3.48 16.20 -16.31
CA GLN A 21 3.67 17.58 -16.74
C GLN A 21 3.69 17.71 -18.27
N MET A 22 4.22 16.75 -19.00
CA MET A 22 4.19 16.73 -20.46
C MET A 22 2.75 16.64 -21.02
N ILE A 23 1.84 15.99 -20.30
CA ILE A 23 0.46 15.75 -20.73
C ILE A 23 -0.47 16.87 -20.27
N PHE A 24 -0.36 17.27 -19.01
CA PHE A 24 -1.31 18.17 -18.34
C PHE A 24 -0.75 19.59 -18.10
N GLY A 25 0.54 19.79 -18.34
CA GLY A 25 1.24 21.01 -17.98
C GLY A 25 1.80 20.99 -16.55
N GLN A 26 2.58 22.01 -16.22
CA GLN A 26 3.15 22.15 -14.88
C GLN A 26 2.04 22.32 -13.84
N GLN A 27 2.22 21.65 -12.72
CA GLN A 27 1.27 21.65 -11.62
C GLN A 27 1.93 22.17 -10.35
N ASP A 28 1.32 23.17 -9.72
CA ASP A 28 1.70 23.65 -8.40
C ASP A 28 1.23 22.65 -7.33
N ASP A 29 1.84 22.68 -6.15
CA ASP A 29 1.53 21.78 -5.02
C ASP A 29 1.57 20.27 -5.38
N VAL A 30 2.49 19.91 -6.28
CA VAL A 30 2.81 18.51 -6.62
C VAL A 30 4.30 18.28 -6.41
N VAL A 31 4.64 17.44 -5.48
CA VAL A 31 6.03 17.10 -5.14
C VAL A 31 6.32 15.62 -5.34
N ALA A 32 7.57 15.31 -5.67
CA ALA A 32 8.04 13.94 -5.76
C ALA A 32 9.06 13.68 -4.65
N VAL A 33 8.87 12.58 -3.92
CA VAL A 33 9.75 12.13 -2.84
C VAL A 33 10.22 10.72 -3.16
N THR A 34 11.54 10.53 -3.17
CA THR A 34 12.18 9.30 -3.63
C THR A 34 12.99 8.66 -2.53
N LEU A 35 12.80 7.35 -2.35
CA LEU A 35 13.66 6.52 -1.52
C LEU A 35 14.82 6.00 -2.38
N MET A 36 16.02 6.49 -2.15
CA MET A 36 17.22 6.03 -2.86
C MET A 36 17.85 4.84 -2.14
N PRO A 37 18.68 4.01 -2.83
CA PRO A 37 19.24 2.77 -2.26
C PRO A 37 20.03 2.95 -0.96
N GLU A 38 20.67 4.11 -0.79
CA GLU A 38 21.46 4.44 0.40
C GLU A 38 20.65 5.00 1.57
N MET A 39 19.35 5.24 1.37
CA MET A 39 18.47 5.86 2.38
C MET A 39 17.74 4.81 3.21
N GLY A 40 17.62 5.10 4.51
CA GLY A 40 16.76 4.37 5.43
C GLY A 40 15.32 4.91 5.49
N PRO A 41 14.44 4.22 6.23
CA PRO A 41 13.06 4.68 6.45
C PRO A 41 12.97 6.07 7.09
N ASP A 42 13.88 6.38 8.03
CA ASP A 42 13.89 7.67 8.74
C ASP A 42 14.31 8.81 7.82
N ASP A 43 15.26 8.57 6.90
CA ASP A 43 15.65 9.56 5.89
C ASP A 43 14.49 9.89 4.96
N LEU A 44 13.74 8.87 4.53
CA LEU A 44 12.56 9.06 3.71
C LEU A 44 11.48 9.84 4.45
N ARG A 45 11.26 9.51 5.74
CA ARG A 45 10.30 10.24 6.57
C ARG A 45 10.65 11.73 6.67
N ALA A 46 11.90 12.05 6.92
CA ALA A 46 12.37 13.43 6.99
C ALA A 46 12.12 14.16 5.67
N LYS A 47 12.43 13.53 4.53
CA LYS A 47 12.14 14.09 3.19
C LYS A 47 10.63 14.29 2.93
N LEU A 48 9.79 13.35 3.38
CA LEU A 48 8.33 13.50 3.26
C LEU A 48 7.84 14.73 4.01
N LEU A 49 8.24 14.89 5.27
CA LEU A 49 7.85 16.03 6.09
C LEU A 49 8.36 17.36 5.54
N GLU A 50 9.61 17.40 5.05
CA GLU A 50 10.19 18.57 4.38
C GLU A 50 9.39 18.96 3.13
N ALA A 51 9.08 17.97 2.28
CA ALA A 51 8.34 18.18 1.05
C ALA A 51 6.91 18.67 1.32
N ILE A 52 6.23 18.10 2.32
CA ILE A 52 4.89 18.51 2.72
C ILE A 52 4.91 19.95 3.29
N GLY A 53 5.92 20.29 4.09
CA GLY A 53 6.09 21.63 4.65
C GLY A 53 6.22 22.74 3.60
N GLY A 54 6.61 22.39 2.37
CA GLY A 54 6.68 23.31 1.22
C GLY A 54 5.40 23.44 0.40
N LEU A 55 4.35 22.64 0.71
CA LEU A 55 3.08 22.68 -0.02
C LEU A 55 2.18 23.84 0.43
N GLY A 56 1.38 24.37 -0.47
CA GLY A 56 0.43 25.44 -0.19
C GLY A 56 -0.74 24.99 0.67
N ASP A 57 -1.19 23.77 0.52
CA ASP A 57 -2.22 23.13 1.34
C ASP A 57 -1.64 21.89 2.01
N GLN A 58 -1.45 21.94 3.33
CA GLN A 58 -0.92 20.84 4.13
C GLN A 58 -2.01 20.08 4.86
N ASP A 59 -3.25 20.56 4.83
CA ASP A 59 -4.40 19.90 5.44
C ASP A 59 -4.97 18.82 4.51
N GLN A 60 -5.08 19.12 3.21
CA GLN A 60 -5.62 18.22 2.20
C GLN A 60 -4.49 17.64 1.34
N VAL A 61 -3.90 16.54 1.78
CA VAL A 61 -2.77 15.90 1.08
C VAL A 61 -3.13 14.52 0.55
N LEU A 62 -2.94 14.34 -0.76
CA LEU A 62 -3.07 13.05 -1.44
C LEU A 62 -1.70 12.47 -1.75
N PHE A 63 -1.40 11.32 -1.17
CA PHE A 63 -0.19 10.55 -1.47
C PHE A 63 -0.48 9.51 -2.54
N LEU A 64 0.28 9.53 -3.62
CA LEU A 64 0.26 8.52 -4.67
C LEU A 64 1.58 7.74 -4.60
N VAL A 65 1.50 6.47 -4.22
CA VAL A 65 2.65 5.65 -3.87
C VAL A 65 2.83 4.51 -4.87
N ASP A 66 4.06 4.19 -5.21
CA ASP A 66 4.37 3.16 -6.21
C ASP A 66 3.91 1.75 -5.79
N LEU A 67 4.18 1.33 -4.56
CA LEU A 67 3.98 -0.05 -4.12
C LEU A 67 3.38 -0.13 -2.71
N GLN A 68 2.25 -0.81 -2.59
CA GLN A 68 1.68 -1.14 -1.28
C GLN A 68 2.62 -2.05 -0.48
N GLY A 69 2.84 -1.70 0.79
CA GLY A 69 3.70 -2.47 1.70
C GLY A 69 5.20 -2.22 1.51
N GLY A 70 5.61 -1.41 0.52
CA GLY A 70 6.97 -0.91 0.40
C GLY A 70 7.31 0.14 1.48
N THR A 71 8.58 0.48 1.61
CA THR A 71 9.03 1.48 2.60
C THR A 71 8.33 2.84 2.44
N PRO A 72 8.14 3.41 1.22
CA PRO A 72 7.38 4.65 1.05
C PRO A 72 5.96 4.55 1.59
N TRP A 73 5.24 3.48 1.25
CA TRP A 73 3.90 3.23 1.75
C TRP A 73 3.86 3.12 3.28
N ASN A 74 4.79 2.37 3.86
CA ASN A 74 4.81 2.14 5.30
C ASN A 74 5.11 3.44 6.08
N GLN A 75 6.02 4.29 5.59
CA GLN A 75 6.31 5.58 6.23
C GLN A 75 5.12 6.54 6.12
N ILE A 76 4.45 6.59 4.97
CA ILE A 76 3.24 7.40 4.78
C ILE A 76 2.11 6.88 5.68
N SER A 77 1.92 5.56 5.78
CA SER A 77 0.91 5.00 6.68
C SER A 77 1.13 5.40 8.15
N LEU A 78 2.38 5.42 8.60
CA LEU A 78 2.70 5.91 9.94
C LEU A 78 2.38 7.40 10.11
N LEU A 79 2.62 8.23 9.08
CA LEU A 79 2.27 9.65 9.11
C LEU A 79 0.75 9.86 9.15
N LEU A 80 -0.02 9.07 8.42
CA LEU A 80 -1.50 9.14 8.42
C LEU A 80 -2.10 8.78 9.79
N ASP A 81 -1.42 7.97 10.59
CA ASP A 81 -1.88 7.57 11.93
C ASP A 81 -1.55 8.61 13.01
N GLU A 82 -0.84 9.70 12.69
CA GLU A 82 -0.50 10.77 13.62
C GLU A 82 -1.63 11.81 13.74
N GLU A 83 -1.76 12.45 14.90
CA GLU A 83 -2.74 13.52 15.13
C GLU A 83 -2.50 14.70 14.17
N GLY A 84 -3.57 15.26 13.64
CA GLY A 84 -3.54 16.40 12.72
C GLY A 84 -3.46 16.02 11.24
N HIS A 85 -3.50 14.73 10.90
CA HIS A 85 -3.43 14.23 9.51
C HIS A 85 -4.72 13.52 9.05
N GLU A 86 -5.86 13.84 9.68
CA GLU A 86 -7.15 13.16 9.46
C GLU A 86 -7.67 13.31 8.02
N ASN A 87 -7.23 14.35 7.32
CA ASN A 87 -7.61 14.64 5.94
C ASN A 87 -6.60 14.13 4.89
N TRP A 88 -5.53 13.48 5.34
CA TRP A 88 -4.55 12.89 4.45
C TRP A 88 -5.01 11.55 3.91
N VAL A 89 -4.76 11.29 2.64
CA VAL A 89 -5.18 10.05 1.98
C VAL A 89 -4.02 9.47 1.18
N ALA A 90 -3.84 8.16 1.23
CA ALA A 90 -2.82 7.46 0.43
C ALA A 90 -3.46 6.44 -0.54
N VAL A 91 -2.96 6.41 -1.76
CA VAL A 91 -3.31 5.44 -2.81
C VAL A 91 -2.04 4.79 -3.33
N ALA A 92 -1.96 3.46 -3.29
CA ALA A 92 -0.84 2.70 -3.85
C ALA A 92 -1.13 2.19 -5.27
N GLY A 93 -0.07 1.91 -6.02
CA GLY A 93 -0.15 1.46 -7.40
C GLY A 93 -0.08 2.62 -8.39
N LEU A 94 0.68 3.68 -8.03
CA LEU A 94 0.90 4.86 -8.85
C LEU A 94 1.18 4.49 -10.31
N ASN A 95 0.36 5.02 -11.18
CA ASN A 95 0.52 4.94 -12.63
C ASN A 95 0.15 6.27 -13.29
N LEU A 96 0.50 6.44 -14.56
CA LEU A 96 0.31 7.71 -15.26
C LEU A 96 -1.18 8.09 -15.45
N PRO A 97 -2.10 7.18 -15.79
CA PRO A 97 -3.53 7.46 -15.79
C PRO A 97 -4.04 7.99 -14.44
N MET A 98 -3.63 7.37 -13.32
CA MET A 98 -3.94 7.83 -11.98
C MET A 98 -3.49 9.28 -11.73
N LEU A 99 -2.24 9.59 -12.08
CA LEU A 99 -1.67 10.92 -11.86
C LEU A 99 -2.37 11.99 -12.72
N VAL A 100 -2.60 11.73 -14.00
CA VAL A 100 -3.28 12.67 -14.91
C VAL A 100 -4.72 12.91 -14.46
N SER A 101 -5.41 11.85 -14.04
CA SER A 101 -6.77 11.97 -13.45
C SER A 101 -6.75 12.80 -12.16
N ALA A 102 -5.75 12.61 -11.29
CA ALA A 102 -5.62 13.38 -10.06
C ALA A 102 -5.42 14.88 -10.32
N TYR A 103 -4.67 15.24 -11.36
CA TYR A 103 -4.53 16.65 -11.77
C TYR A 103 -5.86 17.28 -12.18
N GLY A 104 -6.72 16.54 -12.90
CA GLY A 104 -8.05 16.99 -13.26
C GLY A 104 -9.00 17.06 -12.06
N ALA A 105 -9.10 15.99 -11.31
CA ALA A 105 -10.02 15.84 -10.19
C ALA A 105 -9.82 16.90 -9.10
N ARG A 106 -8.57 17.22 -8.73
CA ARG A 106 -8.26 18.21 -7.69
C ARG A 106 -8.67 19.63 -8.05
N MET A 107 -8.98 19.93 -9.32
CA MET A 107 -9.46 21.26 -9.74
C MET A 107 -10.88 21.54 -9.26
N GLY A 108 -11.68 20.50 -9.02
CA GLY A 108 -13.06 20.61 -8.58
C GLY A 108 -13.35 19.97 -7.22
N ALA A 109 -12.47 19.12 -6.73
CA ALA A 109 -12.64 18.43 -5.45
C ALA A 109 -12.18 19.30 -4.27
N GLU A 110 -12.91 19.22 -3.16
CA GLU A 110 -12.60 19.94 -1.93
C GLU A 110 -11.66 19.13 -1.02
N THR A 111 -11.73 17.80 -1.06
CA THR A 111 -10.97 16.92 -0.17
C THR A 111 -10.06 15.94 -0.90
N ALA A 112 -8.95 15.53 -0.26
CA ALA A 112 -8.08 14.48 -0.77
C ALA A 112 -8.81 13.14 -0.95
N ALA A 113 -9.79 12.87 -0.10
CA ALA A 113 -10.63 11.67 -0.18
C ALA A 113 -11.51 11.66 -1.44
N ASP A 114 -12.03 12.80 -1.87
CA ASP A 114 -12.85 12.89 -3.08
C ASP A 114 -12.00 12.70 -4.33
N VAL A 115 -10.82 13.32 -4.37
CA VAL A 115 -9.83 13.06 -5.44
C VAL A 115 -9.50 11.57 -5.50
N ALA A 116 -9.20 10.95 -4.36
CA ALA A 116 -8.87 9.53 -4.32
C ALA A 116 -9.98 8.64 -4.86
N LYS A 117 -11.25 8.92 -4.53
CA LYS A 117 -12.40 8.17 -5.06
C LYS A 117 -12.51 8.29 -6.59
N GLU A 118 -12.33 9.50 -7.12
CA GLU A 118 -12.46 9.78 -8.56
C GLU A 118 -11.37 9.10 -9.39
N ILE A 119 -10.12 9.08 -8.91
CA ILE A 119 -8.99 8.53 -9.66
C ILE A 119 -8.91 7.00 -9.68
N LEU A 120 -9.52 6.29 -8.73
CA LEU A 120 -9.40 4.83 -8.63
C LEU A 120 -9.94 4.07 -9.86
N PRO A 121 -11.09 4.41 -10.47
CA PRO A 121 -11.55 3.78 -11.70
C PRO A 121 -10.59 4.01 -12.87
N GLU A 122 -10.10 5.23 -13.06
CA GLU A 122 -9.18 5.62 -14.13
C GLU A 122 -7.83 4.90 -14.00
N ALA A 123 -7.29 4.82 -12.78
CA ALA A 123 -6.06 4.10 -12.49
C ALA A 123 -6.14 2.63 -12.89
N LYS A 124 -7.26 1.98 -12.59
CA LYS A 124 -7.51 0.57 -12.94
C LYS A 124 -7.80 0.41 -14.43
N GLY A 125 -8.59 1.30 -15.03
CA GLY A 125 -8.95 1.29 -16.43
C GLY A 125 -7.77 1.56 -17.36
N GLY A 126 -6.71 2.21 -16.86
CA GLY A 126 -5.49 2.47 -17.62
C GLY A 126 -4.61 1.23 -17.87
N ILE A 127 -4.92 0.09 -17.27
CA ILE A 127 -4.23 -1.18 -17.50
C ILE A 127 -4.94 -1.93 -18.61
N VAL A 128 -4.43 -1.82 -19.84
CA VAL A 128 -5.02 -2.41 -21.04
C VAL A 128 -4.00 -3.29 -21.76
N THR A 129 -4.48 -4.25 -22.55
CA THR A 129 -3.63 -5.15 -23.33
C THR A 129 -3.85 -4.96 -24.83
N LYS A 130 -2.81 -5.21 -25.63
CA LYS A 130 -2.89 -5.31 -27.07
C LYS A 130 -2.03 -6.49 -27.56
N PRO A 131 -2.60 -7.48 -28.23
CA PRO A 131 -4.02 -7.62 -28.63
C PRO A 131 -4.95 -7.71 -27.42
N GLU A 132 -6.22 -7.37 -27.61
CA GLU A 132 -7.24 -7.44 -26.58
C GLU A 132 -7.45 -8.89 -26.11
N GLY A 133 -7.93 -9.07 -24.88
CA GLY A 133 -8.28 -10.39 -24.35
C GLY A 133 -7.13 -11.17 -23.68
N ILE A 134 -5.92 -10.59 -23.57
CA ILE A 134 -4.80 -11.20 -22.81
C ILE A 134 -5.02 -11.06 -21.29
N ALA A 135 -5.85 -10.10 -20.85
CA ALA A 135 -6.16 -9.95 -19.43
C ALA A 135 -6.77 -11.27 -18.90
N PRO A 136 -6.34 -11.77 -17.75
CA PRO A 136 -7.01 -12.89 -17.11
C PRO A 136 -8.49 -12.54 -16.99
N ALA A 137 -9.36 -13.50 -17.35
CA ALA A 137 -10.80 -13.34 -17.15
C ALA A 137 -10.98 -12.81 -15.72
N ALA A 138 -11.71 -11.70 -15.56
CA ALA A 138 -11.99 -11.14 -14.23
C ALA A 138 -12.44 -12.31 -13.37
N ALA A 139 -11.69 -12.58 -12.30
CA ALA A 139 -12.12 -13.60 -11.35
C ALA A 139 -13.57 -13.28 -11.03
N PRO A 140 -14.51 -14.22 -11.16
CA PRO A 140 -15.89 -13.97 -10.85
C PRO A 140 -15.89 -13.29 -9.48
N ALA A 141 -16.53 -12.10 -9.38
CA ALA A 141 -16.62 -11.37 -8.13
C ALA A 141 -16.97 -12.42 -7.09
N ALA A 142 -16.07 -12.65 -6.14
CA ALA A 142 -16.27 -13.69 -5.15
C ALA A 142 -17.64 -13.40 -4.58
N ALA A 143 -18.62 -14.28 -4.85
CA ALA A 143 -19.89 -14.22 -4.19
C ALA A 143 -19.57 -14.00 -2.72
N PRO A 144 -20.29 -13.15 -1.98
CA PRO A 144 -19.99 -12.93 -0.58
C PRO A 144 -19.87 -14.30 0.06
N VAL A 145 -18.64 -14.74 0.27
CA VAL A 145 -18.40 -15.98 1.02
C VAL A 145 -19.02 -15.65 2.36
N ALA A 146 -20.18 -16.21 2.60
CA ALA A 146 -20.77 -16.20 3.92
C ALA A 146 -19.61 -16.59 4.83
N ARG A 147 -19.18 -15.65 5.68
CA ARG A 147 -18.09 -15.90 6.63
C ARG A 147 -18.56 -17.06 7.51
N GLN A 148 -18.30 -18.27 7.05
CA GLN A 148 -18.32 -19.45 7.90
C GLN A 148 -17.07 -19.36 8.79
N GLY A 149 -17.05 -18.36 9.61
CA GLY A 149 -16.11 -18.21 10.71
C GLY A 149 -16.67 -18.82 11.99
N ALA A 150 -17.62 -19.73 11.87
CA ALA A 150 -17.99 -20.57 12.98
C ALA A 150 -17.08 -21.79 12.97
N ILE A 151 -16.18 -21.85 13.93
CA ILE A 151 -15.54 -23.11 14.34
C ILE A 151 -16.69 -24.12 14.49
N PRO A 152 -16.70 -25.24 13.75
CA PRO A 152 -17.78 -26.22 13.85
C PRO A 152 -18.03 -26.58 15.31
N GLU A 153 -19.31 -26.66 15.73
CA GLU A 153 -19.66 -27.10 17.07
C GLU A 153 -19.03 -28.48 17.34
N GLY A 154 -18.28 -28.58 18.43
CA GLY A 154 -17.54 -29.79 18.79
C GLY A 154 -16.05 -29.79 18.40
N THR A 155 -15.53 -28.73 17.75
CA THR A 155 -14.09 -28.60 17.53
C THR A 155 -13.39 -28.37 18.88
N VAL A 156 -12.58 -29.31 19.29
CA VAL A 156 -11.72 -29.14 20.48
C VAL A 156 -10.61 -28.16 20.12
N LEU A 157 -10.69 -26.96 20.61
CA LEU A 157 -9.68 -25.91 20.46
C LEU A 157 -8.58 -26.18 21.52
N GLY A 158 -7.60 -26.95 21.10
CA GLY A 158 -6.39 -27.22 21.88
C GLY A 158 -6.60 -28.13 23.09
N ASP A 159 -5.56 -28.84 23.38
CA ASP A 159 -5.44 -29.71 24.56
C ASP A 159 -4.78 -29.02 25.76
N GLY A 160 -4.67 -27.69 25.71
CA GLY A 160 -4.01 -26.88 26.74
C GLY A 160 -2.47 -26.85 26.64
N HIS A 161 -1.88 -27.49 25.62
CA HIS A 161 -0.43 -27.60 25.49
C HIS A 161 0.19 -26.50 24.63
N ILE A 162 -0.63 -25.70 23.86
CA ILE A 162 -0.16 -24.62 23.04
C ILE A 162 -0.57 -23.27 23.65
N LYS A 163 0.42 -22.47 24.09
CA LYS A 163 0.21 -21.11 24.51
C LYS A 163 0.31 -20.20 23.28
N ILE A 164 -0.81 -19.62 22.87
CA ILE A 164 -0.84 -18.63 21.78
C ILE A 164 -0.37 -17.28 22.33
N ALA A 165 0.85 -16.88 22.00
CA ALA A 165 1.42 -15.60 22.43
C ALA A 165 0.94 -14.42 21.58
N HIS A 166 0.69 -14.64 20.27
CA HIS A 166 0.23 -13.62 19.34
C HIS A 166 -0.52 -14.24 18.16
N VAL A 167 -1.61 -13.60 17.73
CA VAL A 167 -2.34 -13.96 16.50
C VAL A 167 -2.42 -12.74 15.61
N ARG A 168 -2.07 -12.90 14.35
CA ARG A 168 -2.13 -11.85 13.35
C ARG A 168 -2.77 -12.38 12.08
N VAL A 169 -3.67 -11.59 11.49
CA VAL A 169 -4.20 -11.81 10.14
C VAL A 169 -3.46 -10.86 9.21
N ASP A 170 -2.68 -11.41 8.29
CA ASP A 170 -1.90 -10.63 7.32
C ASP A 170 -1.91 -11.34 5.97
N THR A 171 -2.31 -10.65 4.92
CA THR A 171 -2.36 -11.20 3.55
C THR A 171 -0.99 -11.55 3.00
N ARG A 172 0.07 -10.96 3.54
CA ARG A 172 1.46 -11.23 3.18
C ARG A 172 2.05 -12.44 3.92
N LEU A 173 1.30 -12.99 4.89
CA LEU A 173 1.69 -14.12 5.75
C LEU A 173 2.96 -13.83 6.56
N LEU A 174 4.05 -14.57 6.31
CA LEU A 174 5.35 -14.32 6.91
C LEU A 174 6.18 -13.42 5.98
N HIS A 175 6.64 -12.29 6.48
CA HIS A 175 7.47 -11.33 5.75
C HIS A 175 8.46 -10.66 6.73
N GLY A 176 9.37 -9.85 6.22
CA GLY A 176 10.48 -9.28 6.99
C GLY A 176 10.10 -8.64 8.34
N GLN A 177 8.99 -7.91 8.42
CA GLN A 177 8.53 -7.34 9.69
C GLN A 177 8.12 -8.42 10.71
N VAL A 178 7.48 -9.52 10.25
CA VAL A 178 7.12 -10.63 11.13
C VAL A 178 8.39 -11.33 11.60
N ALA A 179 9.28 -11.68 10.67
CA ALA A 179 10.52 -12.39 10.98
C ALA A 179 11.50 -11.59 11.86
N THR A 180 11.53 -10.26 11.74
CA THR A 180 12.52 -9.43 12.44
C THR A 180 11.94 -8.69 13.65
N THR A 181 10.80 -8.02 13.51
CA THR A 181 10.24 -7.17 14.57
C THR A 181 9.37 -7.96 15.53
N TRP A 182 8.38 -8.70 15.01
CA TRP A 182 7.43 -9.41 15.85
C TRP A 182 8.05 -10.60 16.58
N THR A 183 8.96 -11.34 15.93
CA THR A 183 9.69 -12.44 16.58
C THR A 183 10.55 -11.95 17.74
N LYS A 184 11.21 -10.78 17.58
CA LYS A 184 12.00 -10.18 18.69
C LYS A 184 11.11 -9.68 19.83
N THR A 185 9.95 -9.12 19.53
CA THR A 185 9.03 -8.57 20.53
C THR A 185 8.29 -9.65 21.30
N VAL A 186 7.83 -10.69 20.60
CA VAL A 186 7.00 -11.78 21.18
C VAL A 186 7.84 -12.94 21.65
N SER A 187 9.06 -13.13 21.08
CA SER A 187 9.97 -14.27 21.35
C SER A 187 9.25 -15.61 21.31
N PRO A 188 8.58 -15.98 20.21
CA PRO A 188 7.80 -17.20 20.13
C PRO A 188 8.71 -18.42 19.95
N ASP A 189 8.31 -19.58 20.51
CA ASP A 189 8.98 -20.85 20.25
C ASP A 189 8.73 -21.36 18.83
N ARG A 190 7.60 -20.98 18.23
CA ARG A 190 7.18 -21.37 16.87
C ARG A 190 6.33 -20.29 16.21
N ILE A 191 6.47 -20.18 14.88
CA ILE A 191 5.60 -19.40 14.01
C ILE A 191 4.75 -20.38 13.21
N ILE A 192 3.43 -20.24 13.27
CA ILE A 192 2.49 -21.07 12.51
C ILE A 192 1.84 -20.17 11.46
N VAL A 193 2.05 -20.50 10.19
CA VAL A 193 1.42 -19.82 9.05
C VAL A 193 0.29 -20.68 8.52
N VAL A 194 -0.93 -20.13 8.50
CA VAL A 194 -2.13 -20.83 8.03
C VAL A 194 -2.62 -20.15 6.75
N SER A 195 -2.56 -20.88 5.63
CA SER A 195 -3.04 -20.39 4.33
C SER A 195 -3.25 -21.56 3.36
N ASP A 196 -4.46 -21.72 2.84
CA ASP A 196 -4.76 -22.74 1.84
C ASP A 196 -3.93 -22.56 0.56
N GLY A 197 -3.74 -21.30 0.12
CA GLY A 197 -2.94 -20.96 -1.06
C GLY A 197 -1.46 -21.32 -0.93
N VAL A 198 -0.92 -21.35 0.28
CA VAL A 198 0.47 -21.77 0.57
C VAL A 198 0.56 -23.27 0.84
N ALA A 199 -0.47 -23.86 1.43
CA ALA A 199 -0.47 -25.29 1.77
C ALA A 199 -0.23 -26.20 0.56
N HIS A 200 -0.60 -25.76 -0.63
CA HIS A 200 -0.47 -26.50 -1.90
C HIS A 200 0.59 -25.95 -2.85
N ASP A 201 1.35 -24.90 -2.45
CA ASP A 201 2.39 -24.25 -3.27
C ASP A 201 3.77 -24.43 -2.62
N GLN A 202 4.55 -25.36 -3.18
CA GLN A 202 5.87 -25.71 -2.65
C GLN A 202 6.86 -24.52 -2.72
N LEU A 203 6.77 -23.69 -3.76
CA LEU A 203 7.65 -22.53 -3.89
C LEU A 203 7.40 -21.51 -2.79
N ARG A 204 6.14 -21.20 -2.53
CA ARG A 204 5.74 -20.28 -1.44
C ARG A 204 6.08 -20.81 -0.06
N LYS A 205 5.94 -22.13 0.18
CA LYS A 205 6.40 -22.76 1.42
C LYS A 205 7.88 -22.51 1.65
N THR A 206 8.71 -22.81 0.64
CA THR A 206 10.16 -22.63 0.74
C THR A 206 10.53 -21.17 0.99
N MET A 207 9.87 -20.21 0.34
CA MET A 207 10.10 -18.78 0.59
C MET A 207 9.75 -18.35 2.01
N ILE A 208 8.66 -18.89 2.59
CA ILE A 208 8.25 -18.61 3.97
C ILE A 208 9.24 -19.24 4.97
N GLU A 209 9.69 -20.47 4.72
CA GLU A 209 10.70 -21.14 5.54
C GLU A 209 12.06 -20.41 5.53
N GLN A 210 12.44 -19.84 4.39
CA GLN A 210 13.67 -19.04 4.28
C GLN A 210 13.56 -17.63 4.92
N ALA A 211 12.34 -17.12 5.09
CA ALA A 211 12.09 -15.81 5.71
C ALA A 211 12.00 -15.88 7.25
N ALA A 212 11.94 -17.07 7.82
CA ALA A 212 11.86 -17.32 9.27
C ALA A 212 13.24 -17.44 9.90
#